data_dd2a6c783fdebca229fc6e6b9398e088
#
_entry.id   dd2a6c783fdebca229fc6e6b9398e088
#
_cell.length_a   1.000
_cell.length_b   1.000
_cell.length_c   1.000
_cell.angle_alpha   90.00
_cell.angle_beta   90.00
_cell.angle_gamma   90.00
#
_symmetry.space_group_name_H-M   'P 1'
#
loop_
_entity.id
_entity.type
_entity.pdbx_description
1 polymer ?
#
loop_
_entity_poly.entity_id
_entity_poly.type
_entity_poly.pdbx_seq_one_letter_code
_entity_poly.pdbx_strand_id
1 'polypeptide(L)'
;MCDWFMRTEAFLATAKDARPIAPKPKPQRHASPRALTAIAFLIAGALIAAQALYIPAKAQIAQILMSNAWEHQLSTGDPARPWPWADFTPTAKLSFPGQNRTVLAVTDAAGESLAFGPTLMAASVKPGARGVAVFAAHRDTHFAFLKDVKPGDEIAVESRDGARRFRVTGSQVVRWDASGIQTHDG
;
A
#
# COMPACT_ATOMS: atom_id res chain seq x y z
N MET A 1 79.21 64.32 -32.64
CA MET A 1 78.22 64.29 -33.65
C MET A 1 77.99 62.85 -33.91
N CYS A 2 77.01 62.23 -33.25
CA CYS A 2 76.70 60.80 -33.39
C CYS A 2 75.31 60.68 -33.97
N ASP A 3 75.22 60.19 -35.19
CA ASP A 3 73.98 59.79 -35.81
C ASP A 3 73.53 58.47 -35.22
N TRP A 4 72.42 58.51 -34.52
CA TRP A 4 71.76 57.32 -34.09
C TRP A 4 70.59 57.06 -35.00
N PHE A 5 70.80 56.16 -35.96
CA PHE A 5 69.79 55.71 -36.92
C PHE A 5 69.02 54.54 -36.30
N MET A 6 67.82 54.80 -35.81
CA MET A 6 66.95 53.76 -35.38
C MET A 6 66.32 53.05 -36.62
N ARG A 7 66.73 51.84 -36.87
CA ARG A 7 66.08 50.96 -37.87
C ARG A 7 64.87 50.29 -37.24
N THR A 8 63.72 50.85 -37.50
CA THR A 8 62.46 50.19 -37.17
C THR A 8 62.17 49.14 -38.21
N GLU A 9 62.58 47.89 -37.94
CA GLU A 9 62.10 46.75 -38.71
C GLU A 9 60.63 46.50 -38.39
N ALA A 10 59.74 46.92 -39.30
CA ALA A 10 58.33 46.58 -39.22
C ALA A 10 58.20 45.11 -39.59
N PHE A 11 57.90 44.30 -38.58
CA PHE A 11 57.61 42.88 -38.78
C PHE A 11 56.17 42.78 -39.35
N LEU A 12 56.04 42.85 -40.69
CA LEU A 12 54.79 42.57 -41.37
C LEU A 12 54.63 41.06 -41.47
N ALA A 13 54.01 40.48 -40.43
CA ALA A 13 53.49 39.12 -40.51
C ALA A 13 52.31 39.10 -41.51
N THR A 14 52.52 38.55 -42.68
CA THR A 14 51.45 38.36 -43.68
C THR A 14 50.49 37.34 -43.17
N ALA A 15 49.20 37.71 -43.04
CA ALA A 15 48.11 36.85 -42.61
C ALA A 15 47.87 35.56 -43.42
N LYS A 16 48.75 35.35 -44.43
CA LYS A 16 48.67 34.22 -45.37
C LYS A 16 49.08 32.88 -44.74
N ASP A 17 49.84 32.90 -43.61
CA ASP A 17 50.31 31.70 -42.94
C ASP A 17 49.61 31.38 -41.61
N ALA A 18 48.51 32.06 -41.30
CA ALA A 18 47.69 31.77 -40.13
C ALA A 18 46.96 30.45 -40.36
N ARG A 19 47.53 29.35 -39.86
CA ARG A 19 46.83 28.05 -39.83
C ARG A 19 45.65 28.17 -38.88
N PRO A 20 44.45 27.76 -39.25
CA PRO A 20 43.31 27.78 -38.34
C PRO A 20 43.62 26.93 -37.10
N ILE A 21 43.51 27.54 -35.92
CA ILE A 21 43.64 26.81 -34.67
C ILE A 21 42.47 25.84 -34.57
N ALA A 22 42.76 24.54 -34.74
CA ALA A 22 41.75 23.50 -34.60
C ALA A 22 41.11 23.62 -33.18
N PRO A 23 39.77 23.55 -33.06
CA PRO A 23 39.12 23.61 -31.77
C PRO A 23 39.63 22.47 -30.88
N LYS A 24 40.05 22.79 -29.69
CA LYS A 24 40.49 21.78 -28.71
C LYS A 24 39.38 20.73 -28.56
N PRO A 25 39.70 19.43 -28.68
CA PRO A 25 38.71 18.39 -28.48
C PRO A 25 38.10 18.53 -27.10
N LYS A 26 36.75 18.55 -27.04
CA LYS A 26 36.03 18.58 -25.74
C LYS A 26 36.43 17.34 -24.95
N PRO A 27 36.81 17.48 -23.68
CA PRO A 27 37.16 16.33 -22.86
C PRO A 27 35.99 15.35 -22.83
N GLN A 28 36.18 14.17 -23.39
CA GLN A 28 35.20 13.07 -23.25
C GLN A 28 35.25 12.62 -21.79
N ARG A 29 34.24 13.01 -21.01
CA ARG A 29 34.09 12.57 -19.61
C ARG A 29 33.64 11.11 -19.64
N HIS A 30 34.55 10.18 -19.72
CA HIS A 30 34.27 8.78 -19.42
C HIS A 30 33.96 8.66 -17.93
N ALA A 31 32.78 8.17 -17.58
CA ALA A 31 32.46 7.90 -16.18
C ALA A 31 33.52 6.94 -15.61
N SER A 32 34.11 7.29 -14.48
CA SER A 32 35.09 6.41 -13.84
C SER A 32 34.43 5.08 -13.46
N PRO A 33 35.14 3.94 -13.48
CA PRO A 33 34.54 2.67 -13.08
C PRO A 33 33.93 2.71 -11.67
N ARG A 34 34.50 3.54 -10.77
CA ARG A 34 33.93 3.78 -9.43
C ARG A 34 32.58 4.50 -9.47
N ALA A 35 32.40 5.45 -10.39
CA ALA A 35 31.13 6.14 -10.56
C ALA A 35 30.06 5.19 -11.13
N LEU A 36 30.43 4.33 -12.06
CA LEU A 36 29.51 3.31 -12.61
C LEU A 36 29.07 2.29 -11.56
N THR A 37 29.97 1.82 -10.71
CA THR A 37 29.62 0.92 -9.60
C THR A 37 28.73 1.61 -8.58
N ALA A 38 29.01 2.87 -8.22
CA ALA A 38 28.15 3.63 -7.29
C ALA A 38 26.74 3.83 -7.86
N ILE A 39 26.61 4.15 -9.14
CA ILE A 39 25.32 4.28 -9.83
C ILE A 39 24.59 2.94 -9.85
N ALA A 40 25.27 1.84 -10.12
CA ALA A 40 24.66 0.50 -10.10
C ALA A 40 24.11 0.14 -8.71
N PHE A 41 24.85 0.44 -7.64
CA PHE A 41 24.37 0.24 -6.28
C PHE A 41 23.19 1.13 -5.94
N LEU A 42 23.18 2.39 -6.38
CA LEU A 42 22.03 3.30 -6.17
C LEU A 42 20.78 2.79 -6.89
N ILE A 43 20.92 2.34 -8.14
CA ILE A 43 19.79 1.75 -8.88
C ILE A 43 19.30 0.48 -8.20
N ALA A 44 20.18 -0.42 -7.82
CA ALA A 44 19.80 -1.65 -7.12
C ALA A 44 19.09 -1.33 -5.79
N GLY A 45 19.60 -0.40 -5.00
CA GLY A 45 18.99 0.06 -3.76
C GLY A 45 17.60 0.69 -4.00
N ALA A 46 17.46 1.51 -5.04
CA ALA A 46 16.18 2.12 -5.41
C ALA A 46 15.15 1.08 -5.84
N LEU A 47 15.56 0.05 -6.60
CA LEU A 47 14.68 -1.05 -7.00
C LEU A 47 14.21 -1.87 -5.80
N ILE A 48 15.09 -2.18 -4.86
CA ILE A 48 14.74 -2.89 -3.63
C ILE A 48 13.77 -2.04 -2.78
N ALA A 49 14.05 -0.75 -2.63
CA ALA A 49 13.17 0.17 -1.90
C ALA A 49 11.79 0.29 -2.58
N ALA A 50 11.74 0.41 -3.89
CA ALA A 50 10.49 0.44 -4.66
C ALA A 50 9.67 -0.84 -4.45
N GLN A 51 10.32 -2.01 -4.48
CA GLN A 51 9.69 -3.29 -4.22
C GLN A 51 9.15 -3.38 -2.78
N ALA A 52 9.92 -2.91 -1.80
CA ALA A 52 9.51 -2.90 -0.40
C ALA A 52 8.30 -1.98 -0.13
N LEU A 53 8.20 -0.86 -0.86
CA LEU A 53 7.09 0.08 -0.73
C LEU A 53 5.85 -0.32 -1.54
N TYR A 54 6.01 -1.12 -2.59
CA TYR A 54 4.90 -1.50 -3.47
C TYR A 54 3.78 -2.25 -2.73
N ILE A 55 4.13 -3.25 -1.92
CA ILE A 55 3.14 -4.08 -1.19
C ILE A 55 2.32 -3.26 -0.21
N PRO A 56 2.92 -2.47 0.72
CA PRO A 56 2.15 -1.65 1.64
C PRO A 56 1.34 -0.56 0.94
N ALA A 57 1.86 0.05 -0.13
CA ALA A 57 1.11 1.03 -0.91
C ALA A 57 -0.14 0.42 -1.55
N LYS A 58 -0.01 -0.76 -2.17
CA LYS A 58 -1.15 -1.50 -2.73
C LYS A 58 -2.19 -1.85 -1.66
N ALA A 59 -1.76 -2.27 -0.47
CA ALA A 59 -2.66 -2.57 0.64
C ALA A 59 -3.44 -1.33 1.11
N GLN A 60 -2.78 -0.17 1.21
CA GLN A 60 -3.45 1.08 1.58
C GLN A 60 -4.48 1.52 0.54
N ILE A 61 -4.14 1.44 -0.75
CA ILE A 61 -5.07 1.75 -1.83
C ILE A 61 -6.29 0.83 -1.75
N ALA A 62 -6.10 -0.46 -1.53
CA ALA A 62 -7.21 -1.41 -1.38
C ALA A 62 -8.13 -1.04 -0.21
N GLN A 63 -7.59 -0.64 0.94
CA GLN A 63 -8.39 -0.19 2.09
C GLN A 63 -9.19 1.09 1.79
N ILE A 64 -8.61 2.04 1.06
CA ILE A 64 -9.31 3.26 0.63
C ILE A 64 -10.46 2.91 -0.32
N LEU A 65 -10.22 2.06 -1.30
CA LEU A 65 -11.25 1.63 -2.25
C LEU A 65 -12.38 0.86 -1.56
N MET A 66 -12.06 0.01 -0.59
CA MET A 66 -13.05 -0.68 0.23
C MET A 66 -13.87 0.27 1.07
N SER A 67 -13.24 1.29 1.68
CA SER A 67 -13.96 2.32 2.46
C SER A 67 -14.90 3.12 1.56
N ASN A 68 -14.46 3.52 0.37
CA ASN A 68 -15.31 4.24 -0.59
C ASN A 68 -16.50 3.37 -1.05
N ALA A 69 -16.26 2.09 -1.32
CA ALA A 69 -17.34 1.16 -1.66
C ALA A 69 -18.33 1.00 -0.51
N TRP A 70 -17.86 0.94 0.73
CA TRP A 70 -18.70 0.90 1.92
C TRP A 70 -19.57 2.15 2.06
N GLU A 71 -18.98 3.33 1.97
CA GLU A 71 -19.71 4.60 2.05
C GLU A 71 -20.74 4.74 0.92
N HIS A 72 -20.39 4.31 -0.29
CA HIS A 72 -21.31 4.28 -1.41
C HIS A 72 -22.52 3.37 -1.12
N GLN A 73 -22.30 2.16 -0.59
CA GLN A 73 -23.38 1.26 -0.19
C GLN A 73 -24.29 1.85 0.89
N LEU A 74 -23.72 2.58 1.87
CA LEU A 74 -24.52 3.25 2.89
C LEU A 74 -25.40 4.37 2.32
N SER A 75 -24.93 5.05 1.31
CA SER A 75 -25.65 6.20 0.70
C SER A 75 -26.71 5.77 -0.30
N THR A 76 -26.47 4.72 -1.07
CA THR A 76 -27.36 4.27 -2.17
C THR A 76 -28.22 3.07 -1.80
N GLY A 77 -27.80 2.28 -0.83
CA GLY A 77 -28.41 0.99 -0.49
C GLY A 77 -27.98 -0.17 -1.42
N ASP A 78 -27.26 0.12 -2.51
CA ASP A 78 -26.85 -0.88 -3.47
C ASP A 78 -25.48 -1.49 -3.15
N PRO A 79 -25.27 -2.79 -3.36
CA PRO A 79 -23.95 -3.40 -3.21
C PRO A 79 -22.94 -2.80 -4.16
N ALA A 80 -21.80 -2.34 -3.63
CA ALA A 80 -20.72 -1.76 -4.43
C ALA A 80 -19.43 -2.58 -4.27
N ARG A 81 -18.80 -2.89 -5.40
CA ARG A 81 -17.50 -3.55 -5.42
C ARG A 81 -16.40 -2.50 -5.24
N PRO A 82 -15.33 -2.80 -4.49
CA PRO A 82 -14.20 -1.88 -4.32
C PRO A 82 -13.50 -1.53 -5.64
N TRP A 83 -13.46 -2.46 -6.57
CA TRP A 83 -12.97 -2.29 -7.95
C TRP A 83 -13.73 -3.21 -8.92
N PRO A 84 -13.72 -2.94 -10.23
CA PRO A 84 -14.59 -3.64 -11.21
C PRO A 84 -14.43 -5.16 -11.25
N TRP A 85 -13.26 -5.68 -10.93
CA TRP A 85 -12.97 -7.13 -10.94
C TRP A 85 -12.94 -7.74 -9.54
N ALA A 86 -13.36 -7.00 -8.50
CA ALA A 86 -13.52 -7.59 -7.18
C ALA A 86 -14.70 -8.58 -7.19
N ASP A 87 -14.52 -9.73 -6.60
CA ASP A 87 -15.54 -10.78 -6.45
C ASP A 87 -16.25 -10.72 -5.08
N PHE A 88 -15.91 -9.73 -4.26
CA PHE A 88 -16.49 -9.46 -2.96
C PHE A 88 -17.00 -8.02 -2.83
N THR A 89 -17.83 -7.78 -1.81
CA THR A 89 -18.30 -6.45 -1.41
C THR A 89 -18.13 -6.28 0.10
N PRO A 90 -17.90 -5.05 0.60
CA PRO A 90 -17.99 -4.79 2.02
C PRO A 90 -19.38 -5.16 2.57
N THR A 91 -19.45 -5.79 3.72
CA THR A 91 -20.72 -6.26 4.31
C THR A 91 -21.00 -5.68 5.70
N ALA A 92 -19.96 -5.41 6.46
CA ALA A 92 -20.07 -4.82 7.78
C ALA A 92 -18.79 -4.10 8.18
N LYS A 93 -18.93 -3.11 9.04
CA LYS A 93 -17.84 -2.42 9.70
C LYS A 93 -17.82 -2.83 11.17
N LEU A 94 -16.74 -3.47 11.57
CA LEU A 94 -16.52 -3.96 12.93
C LEU A 94 -15.64 -2.98 13.68
N SER A 95 -16.14 -2.38 14.74
CA SER A 95 -15.39 -1.44 15.57
C SER A 95 -15.19 -2.01 16.97
N PHE A 96 -13.98 -1.93 17.47
CA PHE A 96 -13.52 -2.40 18.77
C PHE A 96 -12.98 -1.21 19.56
N PRO A 97 -13.84 -0.46 20.26
CA PRO A 97 -13.42 0.76 20.95
C PRO A 97 -12.31 0.53 21.98
N GLY A 98 -12.37 -0.56 22.73
CA GLY A 98 -11.35 -0.91 23.72
C GLY A 98 -9.94 -1.10 23.16
N GLN A 99 -9.81 -1.48 21.90
CA GLN A 99 -8.54 -1.68 21.22
C GLN A 99 -8.22 -0.56 20.22
N ASN A 100 -9.10 0.44 20.10
CA ASN A 100 -9.04 1.51 19.10
C ASN A 100 -8.82 0.95 17.67
N ARG A 101 -9.62 -0.07 17.33
CA ARG A 101 -9.54 -0.76 16.03
C ARG A 101 -10.88 -0.76 15.33
N THR A 102 -10.80 -0.57 14.02
CA THR A 102 -11.95 -0.72 13.12
C THR A 102 -11.48 -1.50 11.90
N VAL A 103 -12.26 -2.48 11.47
CA VAL A 103 -12.00 -3.30 10.29
C VAL A 103 -13.26 -3.42 9.46
N LEU A 104 -13.12 -3.39 8.13
CA LEU A 104 -14.21 -3.66 7.20
C LEU A 104 -14.25 -5.16 6.93
N ALA A 105 -15.39 -5.77 7.19
CA ALA A 105 -15.68 -7.14 6.81
C ALA A 105 -16.26 -7.18 5.40
N VAL A 106 -15.93 -8.22 4.67
CA VAL A 106 -16.36 -8.43 3.29
C VAL A 106 -17.21 -9.70 3.18
N THR A 107 -17.98 -9.81 2.12
CA THR A 107 -18.66 -11.05 1.79
C THR A 107 -17.64 -12.13 1.48
N ASP A 108 -17.92 -13.38 1.88
CA ASP A 108 -17.12 -14.51 1.47
C ASP A 108 -17.42 -14.84 0.01
N ALA A 109 -16.45 -14.65 -0.83
CA ALA A 109 -16.54 -15.09 -2.21
C ALA A 109 -15.54 -16.21 -2.50
N ALA A 110 -14.29 -16.03 -2.10
CA ALA A 110 -13.22 -17.01 -2.25
C ALA A 110 -12.16 -16.71 -1.18
N GLY A 111 -11.26 -17.63 -0.89
CA GLY A 111 -10.20 -17.44 0.11
C GLY A 111 -9.34 -16.20 -0.10
N GLU A 112 -9.37 -15.60 -1.29
CA GLU A 112 -8.67 -14.36 -1.62
C GLU A 112 -9.22 -13.13 -0.86
N SER A 113 -10.52 -13.11 -0.53
CA SER A 113 -11.16 -12.01 0.22
C SER A 113 -10.55 -11.82 1.62
N LEU A 114 -10.07 -12.89 2.26
CA LEU A 114 -9.37 -12.87 3.54
C LEU A 114 -8.08 -12.02 3.55
N ALA A 115 -7.48 -11.79 2.38
CA ALA A 115 -6.31 -10.91 2.27
C ALA A 115 -6.67 -9.43 2.48
N PHE A 116 -7.93 -9.05 2.25
CA PHE A 116 -8.38 -7.67 2.31
C PHE A 116 -9.09 -7.30 3.62
N GLY A 117 -9.69 -8.27 4.31
CA GLY A 117 -10.40 -8.04 5.55
C GLY A 117 -11.00 -9.31 6.15
N PRO A 118 -11.65 -9.20 7.32
CA PRO A 118 -12.48 -10.26 7.83
C PRO A 118 -13.59 -10.61 6.85
N THR A 119 -13.92 -11.88 6.71
CA THR A 119 -15.02 -12.34 5.86
C THR A 119 -16.19 -12.83 6.70
N LEU A 120 -17.41 -12.48 6.30
CA LEU A 120 -18.63 -13.08 6.84
C LEU A 120 -18.79 -14.45 6.21
N MET A 121 -18.81 -15.50 7.01
CA MET A 121 -18.97 -16.87 6.51
C MET A 121 -20.33 -17.05 5.84
N ALA A 122 -20.35 -17.77 4.70
CA ALA A 122 -21.56 -17.95 3.87
C ALA A 122 -22.73 -18.60 4.62
N ALA A 123 -22.46 -19.47 5.58
CA ALA A 123 -23.49 -20.11 6.41
C ALA A 123 -24.00 -19.23 7.57
N SER A 124 -23.47 -18.01 7.70
CA SER A 124 -23.87 -17.09 8.77
C SER A 124 -25.12 -16.30 8.39
N VAL A 125 -25.87 -15.89 9.42
CA VAL A 125 -26.91 -14.88 9.22
C VAL A 125 -26.28 -13.52 8.90
N LYS A 126 -27.06 -12.64 8.25
CA LYS A 126 -26.62 -11.25 8.01
C LYS A 126 -26.37 -10.54 9.36
N PRO A 127 -25.36 -9.68 9.45
CA PRO A 127 -25.09 -8.91 10.67
C PRO A 127 -26.32 -8.12 11.09
N GLY A 128 -26.73 -8.31 12.35
CA GLY A 128 -27.94 -7.67 12.89
C GLY A 128 -29.22 -8.47 12.78
N ALA A 129 -29.29 -9.55 12.03
CA ALA A 129 -30.39 -10.49 12.07
C ALA A 129 -30.34 -11.39 13.33
N ARG A 130 -31.44 -12.09 13.63
CA ARG A 130 -31.46 -13.09 14.72
C ARG A 130 -30.66 -14.30 14.24
N GLY A 131 -29.76 -14.82 15.11
CA GLY A 131 -28.93 -15.97 14.83
C GLY A 131 -27.45 -15.67 15.00
N VAL A 132 -26.58 -16.52 14.43
CA VAL A 132 -25.14 -16.46 14.59
C VAL A 132 -24.48 -15.90 13.33
N ALA A 133 -23.83 -14.75 13.44
CA ALA A 133 -22.97 -14.20 12.41
C ALA A 133 -21.51 -14.51 12.75
N VAL A 134 -20.82 -15.22 11.86
CA VAL A 134 -19.42 -15.62 12.06
C VAL A 134 -18.53 -14.83 11.11
N PHE A 135 -17.58 -14.11 11.67
CA PHE A 135 -16.55 -13.40 10.93
C PHE A 135 -15.22 -14.14 11.08
N ALA A 136 -14.60 -14.51 9.99
CA ALA A 136 -13.31 -15.15 9.94
C ALA A 136 -12.24 -14.22 9.39
N ALA A 137 -11.04 -14.22 9.98
CA ALA A 137 -9.88 -13.52 9.46
C ALA A 137 -8.59 -14.20 9.92
N HIS A 138 -7.49 -13.83 9.25
CA HIS A 138 -6.18 -14.29 9.69
C HIS A 138 -5.81 -13.71 11.06
N ARG A 139 -5.43 -14.61 11.97
CA ARG A 139 -5.04 -14.27 13.35
C ARG A 139 -3.83 -13.34 13.43
N ASP A 140 -2.95 -13.40 12.43
CA ASP A 140 -1.67 -12.67 12.44
C ASP A 140 -1.79 -11.29 11.77
N THR A 141 -2.92 -10.97 11.12
CA THR A 141 -3.15 -9.72 10.40
C THR A 141 -4.39 -8.99 10.90
N HIS A 142 -5.52 -9.16 10.21
CA HIS A 142 -6.75 -8.40 10.48
C HIS A 142 -7.32 -8.62 11.88
N PHE A 143 -7.14 -9.80 12.48
CA PHE A 143 -7.59 -10.13 13.84
C PHE A 143 -6.46 -10.29 14.84
N ALA A 144 -5.24 -9.81 14.53
CA ALA A 144 -4.11 -9.88 15.46
C ALA A 144 -4.37 -9.22 16.81
N PHE A 145 -5.22 -8.20 16.87
CA PHE A 145 -5.59 -7.48 18.07
C PHE A 145 -6.62 -8.22 18.94
N LEU A 146 -7.29 -9.26 18.45
CA LEU A 146 -8.30 -10.01 19.23
C LEU A 146 -7.72 -10.68 20.48
N LYS A 147 -6.40 -10.94 20.51
CA LYS A 147 -5.70 -11.42 21.71
C LYS A 147 -5.82 -10.47 22.91
N ASP A 148 -6.06 -9.18 22.63
CA ASP A 148 -6.15 -8.12 23.64
C ASP A 148 -7.60 -7.81 24.03
N VAL A 149 -8.59 -8.43 23.36
CA VAL A 149 -10.03 -8.30 23.65
C VAL A 149 -10.38 -9.16 24.86
N LYS A 150 -11.15 -8.58 25.77
CA LYS A 150 -11.52 -9.21 27.04
C LYS A 150 -13.04 -9.37 27.17
N PRO A 151 -13.51 -10.35 27.97
CA PRO A 151 -14.91 -10.41 28.36
C PRO A 151 -15.36 -9.08 28.96
N GLY A 152 -16.52 -8.60 28.50
CA GLY A 152 -17.06 -7.29 28.88
C GLY A 152 -16.79 -6.18 27.87
N ASP A 153 -15.79 -6.32 26.99
CA ASP A 153 -15.52 -5.35 25.94
C ASP A 153 -16.72 -5.22 24.99
N GLU A 154 -16.84 -4.05 24.37
CA GLU A 154 -17.89 -3.76 23.40
C GLU A 154 -17.36 -3.90 21.98
N ILE A 155 -18.18 -4.49 21.11
CA ILE A 155 -17.96 -4.55 19.67
C ILE A 155 -19.17 -3.89 19.01
N ALA A 156 -18.93 -2.85 18.21
CA ALA A 156 -19.97 -2.27 17.37
C ALA A 156 -19.88 -2.86 15.96
N VAL A 157 -21.01 -3.35 15.47
CA VAL A 157 -21.17 -3.89 14.12
C VAL A 157 -22.13 -3.00 13.38
N GLU A 158 -21.63 -2.29 12.37
CA GLU A 158 -22.41 -1.47 11.46
C GLU A 158 -22.61 -2.24 10.15
N SER A 159 -23.86 -2.41 9.76
CA SER A 159 -24.25 -3.03 8.50
C SER A 159 -25.17 -2.07 7.73
N ARG A 160 -25.58 -2.43 6.52
CA ARG A 160 -26.58 -1.63 5.77
C ARG A 160 -27.94 -1.56 6.49
N ASP A 161 -28.25 -2.54 7.31
CA ASP A 161 -29.51 -2.62 8.07
C ASP A 161 -29.45 -1.87 9.42
N GLY A 162 -28.32 -1.19 9.70
CA GLY A 162 -28.10 -0.39 10.88
C GLY A 162 -26.92 -0.86 11.74
N ALA A 163 -26.69 -0.15 12.83
CA ALA A 163 -25.61 -0.44 13.78
C ALA A 163 -26.15 -1.19 15.00
N ARG A 164 -25.38 -2.15 15.49
CA ARG A 164 -25.66 -2.91 16.71
C ARG A 164 -24.41 -3.03 17.56
N ARG A 165 -24.61 -3.08 18.88
CA ARG A 165 -23.54 -3.27 19.85
C ARG A 165 -23.65 -4.65 20.46
N PHE A 166 -22.51 -5.30 20.57
CA PHE A 166 -22.35 -6.61 21.17
C PHE A 166 -21.38 -6.52 22.32
N ARG A 167 -21.58 -7.32 23.35
CA ARG A 167 -20.67 -7.46 24.47
C ARG A 167 -19.93 -8.79 24.35
N VAL A 168 -18.62 -8.76 24.46
CA VAL A 168 -17.80 -9.97 24.48
C VAL A 168 -18.14 -10.77 25.73
N THR A 169 -18.56 -12.00 25.55
CA THR A 169 -18.88 -12.92 26.65
C THR A 169 -17.72 -13.83 27.01
N GLY A 170 -16.81 -14.08 26.06
CA GLY A 170 -15.64 -14.92 26.28
C GLY A 170 -14.75 -14.98 25.06
N SER A 171 -13.56 -15.54 25.22
CA SER A 171 -12.64 -15.88 24.17
C SER A 171 -11.96 -17.21 24.49
N GLN A 172 -11.64 -17.98 23.47
CA GLN A 172 -10.93 -19.25 23.63
C GLN A 172 -10.00 -19.50 22.45
N VAL A 173 -8.90 -20.18 22.70
CA VAL A 173 -7.99 -20.69 21.70
C VAL A 173 -8.26 -22.18 21.54
N VAL A 174 -8.67 -22.58 20.34
CA VAL A 174 -8.98 -23.97 20.02
C VAL A 174 -8.16 -24.43 18.81
N ARG A 175 -7.98 -25.73 18.68
CA ARG A 175 -7.41 -26.29 17.45
C ARG A 175 -8.42 -26.11 16.32
N TRP A 176 -7.90 -25.95 15.10
CA TRP A 176 -8.71 -25.75 13.90
C TRP A 176 -9.72 -26.88 13.64
N ASP A 177 -9.36 -28.12 14.02
CA ASP A 177 -10.16 -29.34 13.86
C ASP A 177 -11.17 -29.57 15.00
N ALA A 178 -11.16 -28.73 16.04
CA ALA A 178 -11.99 -28.87 17.23
C ALA A 178 -12.75 -27.55 17.56
N SER A 179 -12.92 -26.65 16.59
CA SER A 179 -13.53 -25.34 16.85
C SER A 179 -15.01 -25.42 17.24
N GLY A 180 -15.75 -26.42 16.74
CA GLY A 180 -17.17 -26.64 17.07
C GLY A 180 -18.09 -25.44 16.78
N ILE A 181 -17.65 -24.48 15.89
CA ILE A 181 -18.43 -23.31 15.56
C ILE A 181 -19.71 -23.76 14.84
N GLN A 182 -20.84 -23.54 15.48
CA GLN A 182 -22.16 -23.78 14.91
C GLN A 182 -22.62 -22.49 14.22
N THR A 183 -22.90 -22.56 12.92
CA THR A 183 -23.43 -21.43 12.15
C THR A 183 -24.97 -21.47 12.00
N HIS A 184 -25.59 -22.55 12.44
CA HIS A 184 -27.03 -22.73 12.43
C HIS A 184 -27.60 -22.48 13.83
N ASP A 185 -28.74 -21.84 13.86
CA ASP A 185 -29.56 -21.79 15.06
C ASP A 185 -30.02 -23.20 15.44
N GLY A 186 -29.73 -23.62 16.64
CA GLY A 186 -30.38 -24.77 17.26
C GLY A 186 -31.83 -24.44 17.63
#